data_aaee066bca2ddaf2c2448e31e7914e63
#
_entry.id   aaee066bca2ddaf2c2448e31e7914e63
#
_cell.length_a   1.000
_cell.length_b   1.000
_cell.length_c   1.000
_cell.angle_alpha   90.00
_cell.angle_beta   90.00
_cell.angle_gamma   90.00
#
_symmetry.space_group_name_H-M   'P 1'
#
loop_
_entity.id
_entity.type
_entity.pdbx_description
1 polymer ?
#
loop_
_entity_poly.entity_id
_entity_poly.type
_entity_poly.pdbx_seq_one_letter_code
_entity_poly.pdbx_strand_id
1 'polypeptide(L)'
;IVLSTASEVSNVNENVSDRNGLKDITGQVQPSVEVYLPAADKANGCAVILCPGGGLRALSWTTDVEQMAELLNAQGIAAIGLKYRLNNTRPPQGVQMGPMVDVTAIDHFPKADANPLHYPEGDSVLECAARDAIAAIKLVRQKAEEWNIDTKKVGYMGFSAGGGVALAATMMAKDEDAKPSFL
;
A
#
# COMPACT_ATOMS: atom_id res chain seq x y z
N ILE A 1 12.43 6.19 -2.52
CA ILE A 1 13.23 6.00 -1.30
C ILE A 1 13.03 4.59 -0.80
N VAL A 2 14.11 3.84 -0.57
CA VAL A 2 14.08 2.46 -0.05
C VAL A 2 13.83 2.48 1.46
N LEU A 3 12.96 1.59 1.93
CA LEU A 3 12.63 1.46 3.35
C LEU A 3 13.66 0.56 4.08
N SER A 4 13.85 0.82 5.37
CA SER A 4 14.81 0.08 6.21
C SER A 4 14.47 -1.40 6.41
N THR A 5 13.24 -1.81 6.09
CA THR A 5 12.81 -3.23 6.08
C THR A 5 13.42 -4.04 4.94
N ALA A 6 14.13 -3.38 4.01
CA ALA A 6 14.68 -3.98 2.80
C ALA A 6 15.91 -4.88 3.02
N SER A 7 16.48 -4.93 4.21
CA SER A 7 17.72 -5.70 4.47
C SER A 7 17.60 -7.22 4.24
N GLU A 8 16.38 -7.72 4.12
CA GLU A 8 16.08 -9.13 3.89
C GLU A 8 15.80 -9.48 2.41
N VAL A 9 15.80 -8.49 1.52
CA VAL A 9 15.46 -8.69 0.09
C VAL A 9 16.73 -8.88 -0.71
N SER A 10 17.14 -10.14 -0.91
CA SER A 10 18.39 -10.48 -1.61
C SER A 10 18.26 -10.51 -3.13
N ASN A 11 17.07 -10.69 -3.71
CA ASN A 11 16.84 -10.78 -5.16
C ASN A 11 15.54 -10.07 -5.53
N VAL A 12 15.64 -8.82 -5.96
CA VAL A 12 14.49 -8.06 -6.46
C VAL A 12 14.29 -8.34 -7.93
N ASN A 13 13.15 -8.94 -8.29
CA ASN A 13 12.72 -9.19 -9.66
C ASN A 13 11.46 -8.38 -9.96
N GLU A 14 11.55 -7.08 -9.75
CA GLU A 14 10.44 -6.16 -10.04
C GLU A 14 10.17 -6.13 -11.54
N ASN A 15 8.94 -6.38 -11.92
CA ASN A 15 8.49 -6.31 -13.30
C ASN A 15 7.34 -5.30 -13.39
N VAL A 16 7.51 -4.30 -14.24
CA VAL A 16 6.49 -3.30 -14.53
C VAL A 16 5.83 -3.67 -15.86
N SER A 17 4.56 -4.02 -15.82
CA SER A 17 3.75 -4.25 -17.02
C SER A 17 2.89 -3.01 -17.29
N ASP A 18 2.85 -2.58 -18.54
CA ASP A 18 1.95 -1.54 -19.01
C ASP A 18 0.92 -2.16 -19.95
N ARG A 19 -0.35 -2.05 -19.57
CA ARG A 19 -1.48 -2.47 -20.42
C ARG A 19 -2.38 -1.27 -20.65
N ASN A 20 -2.27 -0.69 -21.85
CA ASN A 20 -3.05 0.48 -22.26
C ASN A 20 -2.86 1.70 -21.34
N GLY A 21 -1.65 1.98 -20.93
CA GLY A 21 -1.32 3.08 -20.04
C GLY A 21 -1.58 2.79 -18.54
N LEU A 22 -1.97 1.57 -18.20
CA LEU A 22 -2.13 1.15 -16.81
C LEU A 22 -0.93 0.30 -16.40
N LYS A 23 -0.16 0.82 -15.46
CA LYS A 23 1.01 0.14 -14.90
C LYS A 23 0.62 -0.72 -13.71
N ASP A 24 1.00 -1.98 -13.77
CA ASP A 24 1.01 -2.90 -12.64
C ASP A 24 2.45 -3.29 -12.32
N ILE A 25 2.80 -3.33 -11.05
CA ILE A 25 4.10 -3.79 -10.56
C ILE A 25 3.92 -5.20 -9.99
N THR A 26 4.74 -6.14 -10.43
CA THR A 26 4.69 -7.54 -10.01
C THR A 26 6.10 -8.05 -9.69
N GLY A 27 6.16 -9.27 -9.16
CA GLY A 27 7.42 -9.90 -8.77
C GLY A 27 7.83 -9.52 -7.35
N GLN A 28 9.08 -9.80 -7.01
CA GLN A 28 9.62 -9.43 -5.73
C GLN A 28 10.03 -7.96 -5.76
N VAL A 29 9.30 -7.13 -5.03
CA VAL A 29 9.58 -5.70 -4.92
C VAL A 29 10.48 -5.40 -3.74
N GLN A 30 11.37 -4.42 -3.90
CA GLN A 30 12.09 -3.83 -2.80
C GLN A 30 11.15 -2.83 -2.10
N PRO A 31 10.88 -2.95 -0.79
CA PRO A 31 10.03 -2.01 -0.09
C PRO A 31 10.55 -0.58 -0.24
N SER A 32 9.73 0.27 -0.81
CA SER A 32 10.13 1.65 -1.11
C SER A 32 8.91 2.57 -1.21
N VAL A 33 9.16 3.86 -1.21
CA VAL A 33 8.12 4.87 -1.44
C VAL A 33 8.50 5.77 -2.61
N GLU A 34 7.49 6.14 -3.38
CA GLU A 34 7.54 7.26 -4.33
C GLU A 34 6.77 8.45 -3.73
N VAL A 35 7.37 9.63 -3.80
CA VAL A 35 6.85 10.81 -3.12
C VAL A 35 6.33 11.80 -4.16
N TYR A 36 5.07 12.19 -4.01
CA TYR A 36 4.37 13.15 -4.85
C TYR A 36 3.95 14.33 -3.96
N LEU A 37 4.67 15.44 -4.08
CA LEU A 37 4.41 16.63 -3.28
C LEU A 37 3.51 17.61 -4.07
N PRO A 38 2.54 18.25 -3.41
CA PRO A 38 1.78 19.33 -4.02
C PRO A 38 2.70 20.56 -4.24
N ALA A 39 2.23 21.50 -5.05
CA ALA A 39 2.91 22.78 -5.16
C ALA A 39 3.05 23.44 -3.77
N ALA A 40 4.21 24.02 -3.50
CA ALA A 40 4.55 24.50 -2.16
C ALA A 40 3.57 25.54 -1.60
N ASP A 41 3.01 26.36 -2.48
CA ASP A 41 2.00 27.39 -2.17
C ASP A 41 0.60 26.82 -1.87
N LYS A 42 0.36 25.54 -2.19
CA LYS A 42 -0.90 24.83 -1.95
C LYS A 42 -0.81 23.83 -0.81
N ALA A 43 0.41 23.45 -0.40
CA ALA A 43 0.62 22.43 0.61
C ALA A 43 -0.11 22.75 1.92
N ASN A 44 -0.99 21.84 2.39
CA ASN A 44 -1.79 22.01 3.60
C ASN A 44 -1.24 21.21 4.81
N GLY A 45 -0.10 20.57 4.63
CA GLY A 45 0.58 19.77 5.64
C GLY A 45 0.02 18.34 5.80
N CYS A 46 -1.05 17.98 5.11
CA CYS A 46 -1.58 16.62 5.15
C CYS A 46 -0.78 15.70 4.22
N ALA A 47 -0.57 14.44 4.66
CA ALA A 47 0.07 13.41 3.85
C ALA A 47 -0.70 12.10 3.90
N VAL A 48 -0.85 11.45 2.75
CA VAL A 48 -1.52 10.16 2.59
C VAL A 48 -0.56 9.14 2.01
N ILE A 49 -0.36 8.04 2.73
CA ILE A 49 0.37 6.88 2.22
C ILE A 49 -0.62 6.02 1.46
N LEU A 50 -0.38 5.86 0.17
CA LEU A 50 -1.22 5.09 -0.74
C LEU A 50 -0.73 3.64 -0.75
N CYS A 51 -1.60 2.72 -0.30
CA CYS A 51 -1.38 1.28 -0.34
C CYS A 51 -2.20 0.70 -1.50
N PRO A 52 -1.58 0.41 -2.65
CA PRO A 52 -2.30 -0.05 -3.83
C PRO A 52 -2.88 -1.46 -3.68
N GLY A 53 -3.90 -1.75 -4.47
CA GLY A 53 -4.49 -3.07 -4.61
C GLY A 53 -3.65 -4.00 -5.47
N GLY A 54 -4.14 -5.24 -5.66
CA GLY A 54 -3.49 -6.24 -6.51
C GLY A 54 -3.34 -7.62 -5.85
N GLY A 55 -4.15 -7.89 -4.83
CA GLY A 55 -4.24 -9.23 -4.20
C GLY A 55 -2.95 -9.69 -3.52
N LEU A 56 -2.11 -8.79 -3.03
CA LEU A 56 -0.74 -9.04 -2.51
C LEU A 56 0.19 -9.70 -3.55
N ARG A 57 -0.14 -9.66 -4.83
CA ARG A 57 0.64 -10.26 -5.93
C ARG A 57 1.09 -9.25 -6.97
N ALA A 58 0.41 -8.10 -6.99
CA ALA A 58 0.68 -6.97 -7.83
C ALA A 58 0.41 -5.68 -7.06
N LEU A 59 0.86 -4.57 -7.62
CA LEU A 59 0.52 -3.22 -7.19
C LEU A 59 -0.10 -2.52 -8.39
N SER A 60 -1.38 -2.15 -8.32
CA SER A 60 -2.09 -1.38 -9.35
C SER A 60 -1.61 0.07 -9.32
N TRP A 61 -0.45 0.33 -9.95
CA TRP A 61 0.31 1.54 -9.69
C TRP A 61 -0.33 2.78 -10.31
N THR A 62 -0.75 2.71 -11.57
CA THR A 62 -1.35 3.88 -12.22
C THR A 62 -2.64 4.33 -11.54
N THR A 63 -3.57 3.41 -11.27
CA THR A 63 -4.90 3.76 -10.75
C THR A 63 -4.86 4.16 -9.28
N ASP A 64 -4.15 3.39 -8.47
CA ASP A 64 -4.23 3.50 -7.02
C ASP A 64 -3.14 4.42 -6.44
N VAL A 65 -2.11 4.75 -7.26
CA VAL A 65 -1.02 5.62 -6.83
C VAL A 65 -0.93 6.88 -7.70
N GLU A 66 -0.59 6.75 -9.00
CA GLU A 66 -0.30 7.92 -9.84
C GLU A 66 -1.52 8.84 -9.98
N GLN A 67 -2.68 8.29 -10.38
CA GLN A 67 -3.91 9.08 -10.54
C GLN A 67 -4.44 9.62 -9.19
N MET A 68 -4.32 8.82 -8.12
CA MET A 68 -4.73 9.28 -6.79
C MET A 68 -3.80 10.37 -6.26
N ALA A 69 -2.49 10.26 -6.49
CA ALA A 69 -1.53 11.30 -6.14
C ALA A 69 -1.82 12.63 -6.84
N GLU A 70 -2.19 12.57 -8.12
CA GLU A 70 -2.59 13.77 -8.87
C GLU A 70 -3.82 14.45 -8.24
N LEU A 71 -4.85 13.67 -7.88
CA LEU A 71 -6.05 14.18 -7.23
C LEU A 71 -5.75 14.79 -5.86
N LEU A 72 -4.94 14.12 -5.03
CA LEU A 72 -4.56 14.59 -3.71
C LEU A 72 -3.70 15.86 -3.78
N ASN A 73 -2.72 15.89 -4.67
CA ASN A 73 -1.85 17.05 -4.86
C ASN A 73 -2.63 18.29 -5.34
N ALA A 74 -3.68 18.11 -6.14
CA ALA A 74 -4.57 19.20 -6.53
C ALA A 74 -5.29 19.83 -5.31
N GLN A 75 -5.45 19.07 -4.22
CA GLN A 75 -6.03 19.54 -2.95
C GLN A 75 -4.97 19.96 -1.91
N GLY A 76 -3.71 20.04 -2.31
CA GLY A 76 -2.61 20.43 -1.40
C GLY A 76 -2.15 19.33 -0.45
N ILE A 77 -2.53 18.09 -0.70
CA ILE A 77 -2.19 16.92 0.12
C ILE A 77 -1.00 16.19 -0.52
N ALA A 78 0.04 15.90 0.26
CA ALA A 78 1.14 15.07 -0.18
C ALA A 78 0.69 13.61 -0.32
N ALA A 79 1.07 12.95 -1.41
CA ALA A 79 0.80 11.54 -1.62
C ALA A 79 2.10 10.74 -1.64
N ILE A 80 2.11 9.61 -0.97
CA ILE A 80 3.27 8.73 -0.85
C ILE A 80 2.87 7.34 -1.31
N GLY A 81 3.23 6.98 -2.54
CA GLY A 81 2.97 5.66 -3.10
C GLY A 81 3.85 4.61 -2.44
N LEU A 82 3.27 3.61 -1.82
CA LEU A 82 3.98 2.53 -1.14
C LEU A 82 4.11 1.29 -2.03
N LYS A 83 5.34 0.93 -2.37
CA LYS A 83 5.68 -0.39 -2.89
C LYS A 83 5.94 -1.32 -1.70
N TYR A 84 4.92 -2.02 -1.26
CA TYR A 84 5.06 -3.02 -0.22
C TYR A 84 5.40 -4.40 -0.79
N ARG A 85 6.01 -5.28 0.03
CA ARG A 85 6.40 -6.64 -0.38
C ARG A 85 5.21 -7.48 -0.83
N LEU A 86 5.41 -8.21 -1.92
CA LEU A 86 4.41 -9.02 -2.59
C LEU A 86 4.65 -10.51 -2.37
N ASN A 87 3.57 -11.29 -2.49
CA ASN A 87 3.64 -12.74 -2.53
C ASN A 87 4.09 -13.19 -3.93
N ASN A 88 5.30 -13.74 -4.02
CA ASN A 88 5.87 -14.25 -5.26
C ASN A 88 5.52 -15.72 -5.52
N THR A 89 4.84 -16.37 -4.59
CA THR A 89 4.45 -17.77 -4.77
C THR A 89 3.37 -17.86 -5.86
N ARG A 90 3.55 -18.78 -6.79
CA ARG A 90 2.49 -19.15 -7.74
C ARG A 90 1.34 -19.77 -6.96
N PRO A 91 0.06 -19.41 -7.27
CA PRO A 91 -1.07 -20.17 -6.73
C PRO A 91 -0.89 -21.65 -7.08
N PRO A 92 -1.26 -22.58 -6.19
CA PRO A 92 -1.35 -23.98 -6.55
C PRO A 92 -2.14 -24.13 -7.83
N GLN A 93 -1.66 -24.99 -8.75
CA GLN A 93 -2.37 -25.28 -9.99
C GLN A 93 -3.76 -25.80 -9.64
N GLY A 94 -4.79 -25.23 -10.23
CA GLY A 94 -6.18 -25.65 -10.02
C GLY A 94 -7.00 -24.80 -9.07
N VAL A 95 -6.41 -23.79 -8.41
CA VAL A 95 -7.21 -22.78 -7.69
C VAL A 95 -7.85 -21.85 -8.70
N GLN A 96 -9.10 -22.11 -9.03
CA GLN A 96 -9.93 -21.13 -9.71
C GLN A 96 -10.24 -20.00 -8.71
N MET A 97 -9.95 -18.78 -9.08
CA MET A 97 -10.57 -17.63 -8.41
C MET A 97 -12.07 -17.87 -8.48
N GLY A 98 -12.72 -18.01 -7.34
CA GLY A 98 -14.17 -18.11 -7.29
C GLY A 98 -14.84 -16.97 -8.05
N PRO A 99 -16.11 -17.11 -8.46
CA PRO A 99 -16.81 -16.04 -9.12
C PRO A 99 -16.70 -14.78 -8.27
N MET A 100 -16.42 -13.63 -8.91
CA MET A 100 -16.46 -12.34 -8.23
C MET A 100 -17.76 -12.27 -7.45
N VAL A 101 -17.66 -12.01 -6.15
CA VAL A 101 -18.83 -11.90 -5.28
C VAL A 101 -19.77 -10.87 -5.90
N ASP A 102 -21.01 -11.25 -6.12
CA ASP A 102 -22.02 -10.29 -6.55
C ASP A 102 -22.26 -9.28 -5.43
N VAL A 103 -21.63 -8.13 -5.55
CA VAL A 103 -21.72 -7.04 -4.56
C VAL A 103 -23.14 -6.45 -4.45
N THR A 104 -24.06 -6.83 -5.33
CA THR A 104 -25.46 -6.41 -5.26
C THR A 104 -26.28 -7.25 -4.29
N ALA A 105 -25.79 -8.44 -3.90
CA ALA A 105 -26.39 -9.31 -2.90
C ALA A 105 -25.89 -8.98 -1.49
N ILE A 106 -26.22 -7.79 -0.97
CA ILE A 106 -25.66 -7.22 0.28
C ILE A 106 -25.98 -8.04 1.54
N ASP A 107 -26.98 -8.91 1.50
CA ASP A 107 -27.49 -9.59 2.70
C ASP A 107 -26.59 -10.71 3.26
N HIS A 108 -25.54 -11.09 2.55
CA HIS A 108 -24.68 -12.22 2.91
C HIS A 108 -23.20 -11.95 2.60
N PHE A 109 -22.64 -10.86 3.13
CA PHE A 109 -21.18 -10.74 3.10
C PHE A 109 -20.56 -11.86 3.94
N PRO A 110 -19.75 -12.74 3.35
CA PRO A 110 -18.92 -13.64 4.15
C PRO A 110 -18.04 -12.77 5.04
N LYS A 111 -17.77 -13.23 6.27
CA LYS A 111 -16.84 -12.54 7.16
C LYS A 111 -15.57 -12.22 6.37
N ALA A 112 -15.14 -10.97 6.40
CA ALA A 112 -13.91 -10.55 5.73
C ALA A 112 -12.77 -11.40 6.27
N ASP A 113 -12.13 -12.15 5.37
CA ASP A 113 -10.95 -12.93 5.67
C ASP A 113 -9.76 -12.25 5.00
N ALA A 114 -8.74 -11.88 5.77
CA ALA A 114 -7.52 -11.26 5.26
C ALA A 114 -6.76 -12.19 4.30
N ASN A 115 -6.99 -13.51 4.40
CA ASN A 115 -6.43 -14.52 3.53
C ASN A 115 -7.53 -15.44 2.98
N PRO A 116 -8.45 -14.93 2.11
CA PRO A 116 -9.62 -15.64 1.66
C PRO A 116 -9.32 -16.94 0.89
N LEU A 117 -8.07 -17.11 0.44
CA LEU A 117 -7.59 -18.30 -0.25
C LEU A 117 -6.87 -19.28 0.69
N HIS A 118 -6.78 -18.95 1.97
CA HIS A 118 -6.14 -19.77 3.00
C HIS A 118 -4.71 -20.26 2.65
N TYR A 119 -3.94 -19.40 1.96
CA TYR A 119 -2.52 -19.68 1.75
C TYR A 119 -1.74 -19.36 3.03
N PRO A 120 -1.02 -20.33 3.62
CA PRO A 120 -0.20 -20.08 4.81
C PRO A 120 0.78 -18.92 4.62
N GLU A 121 1.31 -18.79 3.40
CA GLU A 121 2.21 -17.70 3.02
C GLU A 121 1.51 -16.34 2.94
N GLY A 122 0.20 -16.30 2.76
CA GLY A 122 -0.57 -15.07 2.64
C GLY A 122 -0.54 -14.23 3.91
N ASP A 123 -0.66 -14.84 5.06
CA ASP A 123 -0.61 -14.15 6.36
C ASP A 123 0.78 -13.56 6.60
N SER A 124 1.83 -14.33 6.28
CA SER A 124 3.21 -13.88 6.36
C SER A 124 3.49 -12.68 5.42
N VAL A 125 2.94 -12.69 4.21
CA VAL A 125 3.10 -11.59 3.25
C VAL A 125 2.35 -10.34 3.72
N LEU A 126 1.13 -10.48 4.22
CA LEU A 126 0.38 -9.37 4.78
C LEU A 126 1.12 -8.72 5.95
N GLU A 127 1.69 -9.53 6.84
CA GLU A 127 2.50 -9.03 7.95
C GLU A 127 3.75 -8.28 7.46
N CYS A 128 4.46 -8.82 6.47
CA CYS A 128 5.59 -8.13 5.84
C CYS A 128 5.18 -6.80 5.22
N ALA A 129 4.10 -6.78 4.43
CA ALA A 129 3.58 -5.56 3.81
C ALA A 129 3.12 -4.52 4.85
N ALA A 130 2.52 -4.98 5.96
CA ALA A 130 2.13 -4.10 7.07
C ALA A 130 3.36 -3.47 7.76
N ARG A 131 4.45 -4.22 7.93
CA ARG A 131 5.72 -3.68 8.45
C ARG A 131 6.31 -2.64 7.49
N ASP A 132 6.18 -2.84 6.18
CA ASP A 132 6.61 -1.86 5.18
C ASP A 132 5.78 -0.57 5.27
N ALA A 133 4.47 -0.68 5.49
CA ALA A 133 3.62 0.48 5.71
C ALA A 133 3.96 1.22 7.03
N ILE A 134 4.26 0.50 8.11
CA ILE A 134 4.76 1.09 9.36
C ILE A 134 6.09 1.83 9.14
N ALA A 135 7.01 1.24 8.37
CA ALA A 135 8.26 1.93 8.05
C ALA A 135 8.03 3.18 7.20
N ALA A 136 7.06 3.13 6.27
CA ALA A 136 6.72 4.27 5.44
C ALA A 136 6.17 5.45 6.26
N ILE A 137 5.25 5.20 7.21
CA ILE A 137 4.71 6.31 8.03
C ILE A 137 5.78 6.94 8.94
N LYS A 138 6.68 6.12 9.48
CA LYS A 138 7.83 6.62 10.24
C LYS A 138 8.76 7.46 9.38
N LEU A 139 9.07 7.01 8.15
CA LEU A 139 9.86 7.78 7.19
C LEU A 139 9.22 9.12 6.85
N VAL A 140 7.90 9.14 6.58
CA VAL A 140 7.17 10.38 6.28
C VAL A 140 7.29 11.37 7.44
N ARG A 141 7.14 10.90 8.67
CA ARG A 141 7.29 11.75 9.87
C ARG A 141 8.72 12.24 10.07
N GLN A 142 9.73 11.42 9.78
CA GLN A 142 11.14 11.84 9.83
C GLN A 142 11.46 12.90 8.76
N LYS A 143 10.77 12.85 7.61
CA LYS A 143 10.95 13.79 6.50
C LYS A 143 9.96 14.95 6.51
N ALA A 144 9.15 15.08 7.54
CA ALA A 144 8.04 16.01 7.61
C ALA A 144 8.44 17.46 7.37
N GLU A 145 9.55 17.91 7.95
CA GLU A 145 10.08 19.26 7.75
C GLU A 145 10.51 19.48 6.30
N GLU A 146 11.26 18.53 5.72
CA GLU A 146 11.75 18.60 4.33
C GLU A 146 10.60 18.63 3.32
N TRP A 147 9.50 17.92 3.61
CA TRP A 147 8.36 17.79 2.71
C TRP A 147 7.17 18.70 3.04
N ASN A 148 7.35 19.62 4.01
CA ASN A 148 6.30 20.52 4.49
C ASN A 148 5.03 19.76 4.93
N ILE A 149 5.21 18.70 5.75
CA ILE A 149 4.15 17.84 6.29
C ILE A 149 4.01 18.08 7.79
N ASP A 150 2.77 18.14 8.28
CA ASP A 150 2.45 18.09 9.71
C ASP A 150 2.44 16.62 10.16
N THR A 151 3.31 16.25 11.09
CA THR A 151 3.42 14.89 11.61
C THR A 151 2.12 14.37 12.23
N LYS A 152 1.19 15.23 12.60
CA LYS A 152 -0.13 14.90 13.13
C LYS A 152 -1.19 14.67 12.05
N LYS A 153 -0.84 14.90 10.78
CA LYS A 153 -1.76 14.78 9.63
C LYS A 153 -1.25 13.74 8.62
N VAL A 154 -0.74 12.61 9.11
CA VAL A 154 -0.23 11.51 8.28
C VAL A 154 -1.10 10.28 8.46
N GLY A 155 -1.64 9.76 7.37
CA GLY A 155 -2.51 8.57 7.41
C GLY A 155 -2.35 7.68 6.19
N TYR A 156 -3.18 6.65 6.12
CA TYR A 156 -3.20 5.71 5.00
C TYR A 156 -4.47 5.85 4.16
N MET A 157 -4.35 5.50 2.90
CA MET A 157 -5.46 5.15 2.01
C MET A 157 -5.11 3.84 1.32
N GLY A 158 -5.97 2.83 1.45
CA GLY A 158 -5.71 1.50 0.91
C GLY A 158 -6.81 1.03 -0.03
N PHE A 159 -6.40 0.36 -1.12
CA PHE A 159 -7.29 -0.17 -2.15
C PHE A 159 -7.27 -1.70 -2.11
N SER A 160 -8.43 -2.36 -1.98
CA SER A 160 -8.52 -3.83 -1.99
C SER A 160 -7.53 -4.46 -1.00
N ALA A 161 -6.59 -5.29 -1.46
CA ALA A 161 -5.53 -5.87 -0.61
C ALA A 161 -4.71 -4.80 0.12
N GLY A 162 -4.46 -3.63 -0.49
CA GLY A 162 -3.81 -2.49 0.14
C GLY A 162 -4.61 -1.92 1.32
N GLY A 163 -5.93 -2.03 1.30
CA GLY A 163 -6.79 -1.74 2.45
C GLY A 163 -6.50 -2.68 3.63
N GLY A 164 -6.30 -3.98 3.32
CA GLY A 164 -5.84 -4.97 4.31
C GLY A 164 -4.47 -4.62 4.89
N VAL A 165 -3.53 -4.19 4.04
CA VAL A 165 -2.19 -3.74 4.47
C VAL A 165 -2.29 -2.53 5.41
N ALA A 166 -3.05 -1.51 5.04
CA ALA A 166 -3.23 -0.30 5.84
C ALA A 166 -3.88 -0.61 7.21
N LEU A 167 -4.90 -1.47 7.21
CA LEU A 167 -5.57 -1.91 8.45
C LEU A 167 -4.62 -2.72 9.33
N ALA A 168 -3.92 -3.71 8.77
CA ALA A 168 -2.94 -4.53 9.50
C ALA A 168 -1.82 -3.66 10.08
N ALA A 169 -1.27 -2.71 9.32
CA ALA A 169 -0.29 -1.77 9.80
C ALA A 169 -0.80 -0.95 10.99
N THR A 170 -2.04 -0.47 10.92
CA THR A 170 -2.68 0.29 12.01
C THR A 170 -2.82 -0.57 13.28
N MET A 171 -3.23 -1.83 13.13
CA MET A 171 -3.39 -2.75 14.26
C MET A 171 -2.06 -3.21 14.87
N MET A 172 -1.01 -3.33 14.04
CA MET A 172 0.34 -3.75 14.46
C MET A 172 1.17 -2.61 15.03
N ALA A 173 0.79 -1.35 14.77
CA ALA A 173 1.53 -0.18 15.23
C ALA A 173 1.51 -0.08 16.76
N LYS A 174 2.68 -0.26 17.41
CA LYS A 174 2.83 -0.19 18.87
C LYS A 174 3.23 1.21 19.33
N ASP A 175 4.07 1.87 18.56
CA ASP A 175 4.61 3.18 18.87
C ASP A 175 3.69 4.28 18.33
N GLU A 176 3.59 5.41 19.02
CA GLU A 176 2.76 6.54 18.58
C GLU A 176 3.23 7.11 17.23
N ASP A 177 4.52 7.07 16.92
CA ASP A 177 5.09 7.51 15.64
C ASP A 177 4.78 6.55 14.47
N ALA A 178 4.28 5.35 14.77
CA ALA A 178 3.85 4.36 13.79
C ALA A 178 2.33 4.38 13.53
N LYS A 179 1.55 4.99 14.43
CA LYS A 179 0.08 5.03 14.30
C LYS A 179 -0.35 6.09 13.28
N PRO A 180 -1.25 5.75 12.35
CA PRO A 180 -1.81 6.76 11.45
C PRO A 180 -2.74 7.70 12.20
N SER A 181 -2.86 8.94 11.71
CA SER A 181 -3.81 9.92 12.22
C SER A 181 -5.22 9.69 11.67
N PHE A 182 -5.31 8.99 10.52
CA PHE A 182 -6.57 8.59 9.86
C PHE A 182 -6.33 7.38 8.95
N LEU A 183 -7.41 6.69 8.60
CA LEU A 183 -7.44 5.55 7.70
C LEU A 183 -8.64 5.69 6.77
#